data_64da59721d13e55a9f85ab92498a3dbf
#
_entry.id   64da59721d13e55a9f85ab92498a3dbf
#
_cell.length_a   1.000
_cell.length_b   1.000
_cell.length_c   1.000
_cell.angle_alpha   90.00
_cell.angle_beta   90.00
_cell.angle_gamma   90.00
#
_symmetry.space_group_name_H-M   'P 1'
#
loop_
_entity.id
_entity.type
_entity.pdbx_description
1 polymer ?
#
loop_
_entity_poly.entity_id
_entity_poly.type
_entity_poly.pdbx_seq_one_letter_code
_entity_poly.pdbx_strand_id
1 'polypeptide(L)'
;MRREFISRATRNEFREVLVGFTLREIDMFFEAGGLSPKANYEPAVGGARRSSVETYYANIDFSSVANIRKLLTAYEEIIEALQRAQDAEPNDRLRATINSLLRRMERDSFRYQNGHFVSDLLDAAIVHTPTLVQLTEESIHEHVEKARHKISNGDAAGAIGNAYTLVEEFLKQLLRKTGTAFNESEGDIRALYRLLAEPLNLAPKNESLESYLKTILEGIQRQIAGLFEVANKASDRHARRYNPAPHHAKLAVNASFTLCEFLLDSYEYQQNIKQRCAR
;
A
#
# COMPACT_ATOMS: atom_id res chain seq x y z
N MET A 1 2.75 -25.40 3.37
CA MET A 1 1.75 -24.94 2.38
C MET A 1 1.55 -23.44 2.61
N ARG A 2 1.66 -22.59 1.59
CA ARG A 2 1.32 -21.17 1.72
C ARG A 2 -0.20 -21.06 1.83
N ARG A 3 -0.71 -20.23 2.73
CA ARG A 3 -2.15 -20.00 2.92
C ARG A 3 -2.68 -19.22 1.71
N GLU A 4 -3.74 -19.71 1.08
CA GLU A 4 -4.47 -18.97 0.05
C GLU A 4 -5.28 -17.83 0.69
N PHE A 5 -5.32 -16.66 0.06
CA PHE A 5 -6.09 -15.50 0.55
C PHE A 5 -7.58 -15.64 0.26
N ILE A 6 -7.95 -16.18 -0.89
CA ILE A 6 -9.35 -16.42 -1.29
C ILE A 6 -9.60 -17.92 -1.35
N SER A 7 -10.55 -18.38 -0.55
CA SER A 7 -10.87 -19.78 -0.41
C SER A 7 -11.45 -20.38 -1.70
N ARG A 8 -11.27 -21.68 -1.88
CA ARG A 8 -11.87 -22.40 -3.01
C ARG A 8 -13.41 -22.30 -3.02
N ALA A 9 -14.03 -22.21 -1.85
CA ALA A 9 -15.48 -22.07 -1.74
C ALA A 9 -15.95 -20.72 -2.30
N THR A 10 -15.26 -19.64 -2.01
CA THR A 10 -15.54 -18.31 -2.56
C THR A 10 -15.34 -18.27 -4.06
N ARG A 11 -14.22 -18.81 -4.55
CA ARG A 11 -13.94 -18.90 -6.00
C ARG A 11 -15.02 -19.68 -6.75
N ASN A 12 -15.48 -20.79 -6.20
CA ASN A 12 -16.55 -21.59 -6.81
C ASN A 12 -17.87 -20.82 -6.87
N GLU A 13 -18.20 -20.03 -5.85
CA GLU A 13 -19.45 -19.26 -5.84
C GLU A 13 -19.42 -18.14 -6.87
N PHE A 14 -18.31 -17.40 -7.01
CA PHE A 14 -18.13 -16.45 -8.11
C PHE A 14 -18.21 -17.12 -9.48
N ARG A 15 -17.59 -18.30 -9.65
CA ARG A 15 -17.69 -19.06 -10.91
C ARG A 15 -19.14 -19.41 -11.25
N GLU A 16 -19.93 -19.88 -10.29
CA GLU A 16 -21.34 -20.25 -10.52
C GLU A 16 -22.19 -19.02 -10.87
N VAL A 17 -21.93 -17.87 -10.27
CA VAL A 17 -22.60 -16.61 -10.61
C VAL A 17 -22.23 -16.16 -12.04
N LEU A 18 -21.00 -16.32 -12.44
CA LEU A 18 -20.51 -15.98 -13.78
C LEU A 18 -21.14 -16.83 -14.91
N VAL A 19 -21.75 -17.96 -14.60
CA VAL A 19 -22.56 -18.72 -15.56
C VAL A 19 -23.74 -17.90 -16.11
N GLY A 20 -24.21 -16.90 -15.38
CA GLY A 20 -25.26 -15.97 -15.82
C GLY A 20 -24.81 -14.95 -16.87
N PHE A 21 -23.52 -14.77 -17.08
CA PHE A 21 -22.93 -13.81 -18.01
C PHE A 21 -22.52 -14.46 -19.34
N THR A 22 -22.29 -13.65 -20.37
CA THR A 22 -21.70 -14.11 -21.63
C THR A 22 -20.19 -14.38 -21.48
N LEU A 23 -19.60 -15.16 -22.38
CA LEU A 23 -18.15 -15.36 -22.38
C LEU A 23 -17.37 -14.04 -22.52
N ARG A 24 -17.86 -13.12 -23.33
CA ARG A 24 -17.25 -11.79 -23.52
C ARG A 24 -17.26 -10.96 -22.24
N GLU A 25 -18.35 -10.98 -21.48
CA GLU A 25 -18.41 -10.27 -20.19
C GLU A 25 -17.45 -10.90 -19.17
N ILE A 26 -17.37 -12.23 -19.12
CA ILE A 26 -16.41 -12.94 -18.27
C ILE A 26 -14.98 -12.49 -18.60
N ASP A 27 -14.60 -12.47 -19.88
CA ASP A 27 -13.29 -12.03 -20.30
C ASP A 27 -13.03 -10.56 -19.90
N MET A 28 -14.01 -9.67 -20.11
CA MET A 28 -13.91 -8.25 -19.72
C MET A 28 -13.65 -8.07 -18.22
N PHE A 29 -14.33 -8.81 -17.35
CA PHE A 29 -14.13 -8.72 -15.90
C PHE A 29 -12.71 -9.12 -15.50
N PHE A 30 -12.20 -10.22 -16.02
CA PHE A 30 -10.84 -10.67 -15.70
C PHE A 30 -9.76 -9.79 -16.32
N GLU A 31 -9.96 -9.30 -17.55
CA GLU A 31 -9.06 -8.37 -18.22
C GLU A 31 -8.98 -7.01 -17.50
N ALA A 32 -10.09 -6.51 -16.93
CA ALA A 32 -10.11 -5.31 -16.11
C ALA A 32 -9.15 -5.42 -14.91
N GLY A 33 -9.03 -6.61 -14.30
CA GLY A 33 -8.03 -6.90 -13.28
C GLY A 33 -6.62 -7.16 -13.82
N GLY A 34 -6.40 -7.10 -15.13
CA GLY A 34 -5.12 -7.44 -15.75
C GLY A 34 -4.76 -8.93 -15.63
N LEU A 35 -5.80 -9.79 -15.65
CA LEU A 35 -5.65 -11.24 -15.66
C LEU A 35 -5.79 -11.78 -17.07
N SER A 36 -5.10 -12.87 -17.37
CA SER A 36 -5.18 -13.59 -18.63
C SER A 36 -5.43 -15.08 -18.40
N PRO A 37 -6.15 -15.75 -19.32
CA PRO A 37 -6.38 -17.18 -19.20
C PRO A 37 -5.08 -17.97 -19.38
N LYS A 38 -4.99 -19.13 -18.74
CA LYS A 38 -3.85 -20.04 -18.91
C LYS A 38 -3.95 -20.75 -20.24
N ALA A 39 -2.96 -20.53 -21.12
CA ALA A 39 -2.87 -21.19 -22.39
C ALA A 39 -2.77 -22.72 -22.23
N ASN A 40 -3.42 -23.46 -23.11
CA ASN A 40 -3.40 -24.93 -23.16
C ASN A 40 -3.85 -25.61 -21.84
N TYR A 41 -4.73 -24.98 -21.07
CA TYR A 41 -5.31 -25.56 -19.87
C TYR A 41 -6.69 -26.15 -20.21
N GLU A 42 -6.89 -27.42 -19.88
CA GLU A 42 -8.18 -28.11 -20.01
C GLU A 42 -8.85 -28.20 -18.63
N PRO A 43 -9.92 -27.42 -18.40
CA PRO A 43 -10.64 -27.45 -17.11
C PRO A 43 -11.36 -28.79 -16.92
N ALA A 44 -11.32 -29.30 -15.70
CA ALA A 44 -12.05 -30.52 -15.32
C ALA A 44 -13.55 -30.29 -15.09
N VAL A 45 -14.09 -29.09 -15.44
CA VAL A 45 -15.49 -28.72 -15.23
C VAL A 45 -16.25 -28.63 -16.54
N GLY A 46 -17.52 -29.06 -16.54
CA GLY A 46 -18.38 -28.97 -17.71
C GLY A 46 -19.01 -27.59 -17.93
N GLY A 47 -19.20 -27.22 -19.20
CA GLY A 47 -19.85 -25.98 -19.60
C GLY A 47 -18.89 -24.84 -19.94
N ALA A 48 -19.07 -24.23 -21.13
CA ALA A 48 -18.14 -23.27 -21.71
C ALA A 48 -17.80 -22.09 -20.75
N ARG A 49 -18.80 -21.55 -20.03
CA ARG A 49 -18.60 -20.41 -19.11
C ARG A 49 -17.82 -20.80 -17.86
N ARG A 50 -18.12 -21.97 -17.25
CA ARG A 50 -17.32 -22.49 -16.13
C ARG A 50 -15.90 -22.78 -16.54
N SER A 51 -15.74 -23.37 -17.71
CA SER A 51 -14.40 -23.65 -18.28
C SER A 51 -13.61 -22.38 -18.51
N SER A 52 -14.20 -21.32 -19.06
CA SER A 52 -13.55 -20.02 -19.24
C SER A 52 -13.04 -19.47 -17.89
N VAL A 53 -13.88 -19.42 -16.86
CA VAL A 53 -13.46 -18.95 -15.51
C VAL A 53 -12.30 -19.79 -14.95
N GLU A 54 -12.35 -21.11 -15.12
CA GLU A 54 -11.29 -22.00 -14.60
C GLU A 54 -9.95 -21.79 -15.36
N THR A 55 -9.96 -21.38 -16.62
CA THR A 55 -8.72 -21.04 -17.34
C THR A 55 -8.03 -19.82 -16.74
N TYR A 56 -8.80 -18.81 -16.28
CA TYR A 56 -8.26 -17.66 -15.55
C TYR A 56 -7.74 -18.08 -14.19
N TYR A 57 -8.52 -18.85 -13.40
CA TYR A 57 -8.12 -19.33 -12.08
C TYR A 57 -6.85 -20.18 -12.11
N ALA A 58 -6.66 -20.97 -13.15
CA ALA A 58 -5.47 -21.79 -13.32
C ALA A 58 -4.17 -20.99 -13.53
N ASN A 59 -4.28 -19.70 -13.87
CA ASN A 59 -3.14 -18.80 -14.05
C ASN A 59 -2.89 -17.89 -12.80
N ILE A 60 -3.65 -18.07 -11.73
CA ILE A 60 -3.59 -17.25 -10.52
C ILE A 60 -2.90 -18.02 -9.39
N ASP A 61 -1.85 -17.45 -8.81
CA ASP A 61 -1.32 -17.89 -7.52
C ASP A 61 -2.12 -17.22 -6.40
N PHE A 62 -3.03 -17.97 -5.77
CA PHE A 62 -3.90 -17.50 -4.69
C PHE A 62 -3.18 -17.21 -3.39
N SER A 63 -1.90 -17.48 -3.28
CA SER A 63 -1.02 -17.07 -2.18
C SER A 63 -0.21 -15.79 -2.47
N SER A 64 -0.33 -15.25 -3.69
CA SER A 64 0.36 -14.02 -4.12
C SER A 64 -0.53 -12.80 -3.93
N VAL A 65 -0.09 -11.84 -3.12
CA VAL A 65 -0.79 -10.55 -2.90
C VAL A 65 -1.05 -9.83 -4.23
N ALA A 66 -0.07 -9.82 -5.14
CA ALA A 66 -0.19 -9.17 -6.44
C ALA A 66 -1.30 -9.82 -7.31
N ASN A 67 -1.37 -11.16 -7.34
CA ASN A 67 -2.42 -11.87 -8.08
C ASN A 67 -3.79 -11.68 -7.44
N ILE A 68 -3.86 -11.66 -6.10
CA ILE A 68 -5.11 -11.43 -5.39
C ILE A 68 -5.67 -10.04 -5.67
N ARG A 69 -4.85 -8.99 -5.70
CA ARG A 69 -5.33 -7.64 -6.04
C ARG A 69 -5.94 -7.58 -7.44
N LYS A 70 -5.31 -8.22 -8.42
CA LYS A 70 -5.87 -8.35 -9.78
C LYS A 70 -7.23 -9.07 -9.77
N LEU A 71 -7.33 -10.14 -9.00
CA LEU A 71 -8.58 -10.89 -8.88
C LEU A 71 -9.66 -10.09 -8.13
N LEU A 72 -9.29 -9.30 -7.11
CA LEU A 72 -10.24 -8.43 -6.42
C LEU A 72 -10.83 -7.39 -7.36
N THR A 73 -10.03 -6.76 -8.22
CA THR A 73 -10.54 -5.84 -9.26
C THR A 73 -11.55 -6.55 -10.17
N ALA A 74 -11.26 -7.77 -10.62
CA ALA A 74 -12.22 -8.54 -11.41
C ALA A 74 -13.52 -8.83 -10.63
N TYR A 75 -13.43 -9.14 -9.34
CA TYR A 75 -14.59 -9.39 -8.50
C TYR A 75 -15.39 -8.11 -8.19
N GLU A 76 -14.74 -6.97 -8.07
CA GLU A 76 -15.36 -5.64 -7.95
C GLU A 76 -16.22 -5.34 -9.17
N GLU A 77 -15.68 -5.54 -10.37
CA GLU A 77 -16.45 -5.37 -11.63
C GLU A 77 -17.67 -6.29 -11.70
N ILE A 78 -17.54 -7.54 -11.25
CA ILE A 78 -18.66 -8.48 -11.20
C ILE A 78 -19.74 -7.98 -10.23
N ILE A 79 -19.35 -7.56 -9.01
CA ILE A 79 -20.31 -7.04 -8.02
C ILE A 79 -20.99 -5.78 -8.55
N GLU A 80 -20.25 -4.87 -9.18
CA GLU A 80 -20.81 -3.65 -9.75
C GLU A 80 -21.81 -3.95 -10.90
N ALA A 81 -21.49 -4.91 -11.76
CA ALA A 81 -22.40 -5.35 -12.82
C ALA A 81 -23.70 -5.93 -12.24
N LEU A 82 -23.63 -6.73 -11.18
CA LEU A 82 -24.78 -7.28 -10.48
C LEU A 82 -25.58 -6.17 -9.78
N GLN A 83 -24.94 -5.18 -9.18
CA GLN A 83 -25.58 -4.05 -8.53
C GLN A 83 -26.32 -3.18 -9.57
N ARG A 84 -25.68 -2.87 -10.69
CA ARG A 84 -26.34 -2.13 -11.81
C ARG A 84 -27.59 -2.88 -12.32
N ALA A 85 -27.52 -4.20 -12.46
CA ALA A 85 -28.66 -5.02 -12.85
C ALA A 85 -29.78 -5.00 -11.77
N GLN A 86 -29.41 -5.02 -10.50
CA GLN A 86 -30.34 -4.94 -9.37
C GLN A 86 -31.05 -3.57 -9.31
N ASP A 87 -30.33 -2.48 -9.61
CA ASP A 87 -30.87 -1.12 -9.62
C ASP A 87 -31.82 -0.88 -10.81
N ALA A 88 -31.48 -1.49 -11.97
CA ALA A 88 -32.31 -1.41 -13.16
C ALA A 88 -33.61 -2.23 -13.04
N GLU A 89 -33.56 -3.41 -12.47
CA GLU A 89 -34.69 -4.31 -12.25
C GLU A 89 -34.56 -5.00 -10.89
N PRO A 90 -35.18 -4.44 -9.82
CA PRO A 90 -35.09 -4.96 -8.47
C PRO A 90 -35.59 -6.43 -8.38
N ASN A 91 -34.70 -7.32 -7.93
CA ASN A 91 -34.94 -8.75 -7.85
C ASN A 91 -34.38 -9.33 -6.56
N ASP A 92 -35.23 -9.93 -5.73
CA ASP A 92 -34.81 -10.47 -4.43
C ASP A 92 -33.78 -11.62 -4.56
N ARG A 93 -33.87 -12.40 -5.65
CA ARG A 93 -32.88 -13.46 -5.92
C ARG A 93 -31.51 -12.86 -6.25
N LEU A 94 -31.46 -11.81 -7.05
CA LEU A 94 -30.22 -11.12 -7.40
C LEU A 94 -29.59 -10.45 -6.17
N ARG A 95 -30.42 -9.79 -5.34
CA ARG A 95 -30.00 -9.20 -4.07
C ARG A 95 -29.42 -10.28 -3.13
N ALA A 96 -30.06 -11.44 -3.02
CA ALA A 96 -29.57 -12.55 -2.22
C ALA A 96 -28.24 -13.09 -2.74
N THR A 97 -28.05 -13.13 -4.07
CA THR A 97 -26.79 -13.54 -4.71
C THR A 97 -25.66 -12.58 -4.37
N ILE A 98 -25.86 -11.27 -4.53
CA ILE A 98 -24.87 -10.24 -4.15
C ILE A 98 -24.48 -10.40 -2.67
N ASN A 99 -25.46 -10.47 -1.77
CA ASN A 99 -25.23 -10.65 -0.34
C ASN A 99 -24.47 -11.94 -0.01
N SER A 100 -24.70 -13.02 -0.79
CA SER A 100 -23.96 -14.28 -0.61
C SER A 100 -22.50 -14.13 -0.99
N LEU A 101 -22.19 -13.52 -2.14
CA LEU A 101 -20.83 -13.24 -2.58
C LEU A 101 -20.08 -12.39 -1.56
N LEU A 102 -20.70 -11.29 -1.10
CA LEU A 102 -20.09 -10.41 -0.11
C LEU A 102 -19.79 -11.13 1.21
N ARG A 103 -20.74 -11.92 1.72
CA ARG A 103 -20.52 -12.75 2.92
C ARG A 103 -19.41 -13.79 2.75
N ARG A 104 -19.21 -14.33 1.54
CA ARG A 104 -18.08 -15.23 1.25
C ARG A 104 -16.75 -14.49 1.31
N MET A 105 -16.70 -13.31 0.73
CA MET A 105 -15.51 -12.46 0.79
C MET A 105 -15.18 -12.04 2.22
N GLU A 106 -16.18 -11.71 3.05
CA GLU A 106 -15.99 -11.41 4.47
C GLU A 106 -15.38 -12.59 5.26
N ARG A 107 -15.79 -13.84 4.96
CA ARG A 107 -15.18 -15.03 5.57
C ARG A 107 -13.70 -15.21 5.19
N ASP A 108 -13.32 -14.72 4.02
CA ASP A 108 -11.94 -14.67 3.57
C ASP A 108 -11.23 -13.38 4.03
N SER A 109 -11.87 -12.58 4.92
CA SER A 109 -11.36 -11.34 5.51
C SER A 109 -11.29 -10.16 4.53
N PHE A 110 -12.15 -10.13 3.52
CA PHE A 110 -12.31 -9.02 2.59
C PHE A 110 -13.65 -8.33 2.82
N ARG A 111 -13.64 -7.02 3.13
CA ARG A 111 -14.84 -6.20 3.28
C ARG A 111 -15.05 -5.34 2.03
N TYR A 112 -16.28 -5.24 1.56
CA TYR A 112 -16.62 -4.39 0.41
C TYR A 112 -17.02 -2.99 0.91
N GLN A 113 -16.26 -1.96 0.50
CA GLN A 113 -16.46 -0.58 0.92
C GLN A 113 -16.23 0.36 -0.25
N ASN A 114 -17.16 1.26 -0.53
CA ASN A 114 -17.07 2.27 -1.59
C ASN A 114 -16.69 1.69 -2.97
N GLY A 115 -17.22 0.53 -3.32
CA GLY A 115 -16.93 -0.13 -4.59
C GLY A 115 -15.70 -1.05 -4.59
N HIS A 116 -14.94 -1.14 -3.49
CA HIS A 116 -13.68 -1.87 -3.43
C HIS A 116 -13.65 -2.90 -2.30
N PHE A 117 -12.92 -4.00 -2.53
CA PHE A 117 -12.60 -4.96 -1.48
C PHE A 117 -11.36 -4.51 -0.70
N VAL A 118 -11.54 -4.26 0.60
CA VAL A 118 -10.47 -3.93 1.54
C VAL A 118 -10.22 -5.09 2.50
N SER A 119 -8.97 -5.32 2.86
CA SER A 119 -8.60 -6.39 3.79
C SER A 119 -7.37 -6.02 4.59
N ASP A 120 -7.48 -6.12 5.90
CA ASP A 120 -6.36 -5.97 6.81
C ASP A 120 -5.23 -7.00 6.53
N LEU A 121 -5.55 -8.14 5.90
CA LEU A 121 -4.56 -9.14 5.49
C LEU A 121 -3.67 -8.68 4.34
N LEU A 122 -4.20 -7.84 3.44
CA LEU A 122 -3.43 -7.26 2.33
C LEU A 122 -2.79 -5.92 2.71
N ASP A 123 -3.44 -5.16 3.59
CA ASP A 123 -3.07 -3.79 3.95
C ASP A 123 -2.40 -3.69 5.33
N ALA A 124 -2.57 -4.70 6.17
CA ALA A 124 -2.16 -4.75 7.59
C ALA A 124 -0.67 -4.57 7.87
N ALA A 125 0.02 -4.01 6.94
CA ALA A 125 1.44 -3.91 7.11
C ALA A 125 2.04 -2.59 6.72
N ILE A 126 1.25 -1.62 6.34
CA ILE A 126 1.73 -0.26 6.10
C ILE A 126 1.16 0.62 7.19
N VAL A 127 2.04 1.35 7.85
CA VAL A 127 1.67 2.33 8.88
C VAL A 127 0.66 3.31 8.31
N HIS A 128 -0.42 3.55 9.04
CA HIS A 128 -1.39 4.56 8.67
C HIS A 128 -0.80 5.95 8.94
N THR A 129 -0.92 6.87 7.99
CA THR A 129 -0.30 8.20 8.03
C THR A 129 -1.33 9.31 7.80
N PRO A 130 -2.37 9.46 8.66
CA PRO A 130 -3.43 10.43 8.42
C PRO A 130 -2.92 11.87 8.53
N THR A 131 -2.06 12.15 9.49
CA THR A 131 -1.51 13.49 9.73
C THR A 131 -0.60 13.91 8.60
N LEU A 132 0.27 13.01 8.13
CA LEU A 132 1.16 13.24 7.01
C LEU A 132 0.38 13.60 5.74
N VAL A 133 -0.71 12.89 5.46
CA VAL A 133 -1.56 13.15 4.29
C VAL A 133 -2.32 14.47 4.41
N GLN A 134 -2.76 14.87 5.60
CA GLN A 134 -3.57 16.09 5.79
C GLN A 134 -2.77 17.39 5.82
N LEU A 135 -1.52 17.35 6.27
CA LEU A 135 -0.75 18.55 6.63
C LEU A 135 0.46 18.80 5.72
N THR A 136 0.69 17.97 4.71
CA THR A 136 1.82 18.12 3.78
C THR A 136 1.39 18.50 2.37
N GLU A 137 2.36 18.83 1.53
CA GLU A 137 2.12 19.14 0.13
C GLU A 137 1.65 17.91 -0.66
N GLU A 138 0.95 18.14 -1.78
CA GLU A 138 0.40 17.09 -2.64
C GLU A 138 1.49 16.10 -3.14
N SER A 139 2.70 16.58 -3.37
CA SER A 139 3.85 15.73 -3.74
C SER A 139 4.17 14.64 -2.71
N ILE A 140 3.99 14.94 -1.43
CA ILE A 140 4.19 13.97 -0.33
C ILE A 140 3.10 12.91 -0.37
N HIS A 141 1.84 13.32 -0.59
CA HIS A 141 0.71 12.39 -0.76
C HIS A 141 0.95 11.42 -1.91
N GLU A 142 1.44 11.93 -3.04
CA GLU A 142 1.76 11.12 -4.21
C GLU A 142 2.82 10.06 -3.90
N HIS A 143 3.87 10.41 -3.16
CA HIS A 143 4.91 9.45 -2.75
C HIS A 143 4.40 8.39 -1.77
N VAL A 144 3.50 8.75 -0.85
CA VAL A 144 2.84 7.80 0.06
C VAL A 144 2.04 6.77 -0.75
N GLU A 145 1.18 7.24 -1.66
CA GLU A 145 0.36 6.36 -2.49
C GLU A 145 1.19 5.50 -3.45
N LYS A 146 2.24 6.07 -4.07
CA LYS A 146 3.17 5.31 -4.91
C LYS A 146 3.87 4.20 -4.12
N ALA A 147 4.32 4.47 -2.89
CA ALA A 147 4.96 3.47 -2.06
C ALA A 147 3.98 2.34 -1.68
N ARG A 148 2.75 2.67 -1.32
CA ARG A 148 1.67 1.71 -1.04
C ARG A 148 1.36 0.85 -2.26
N HIS A 149 1.13 1.48 -3.41
CA HIS A 149 0.83 0.78 -4.66
C HIS A 149 1.96 -0.16 -5.09
N LYS A 150 3.22 0.25 -4.99
CA LYS A 150 4.37 -0.59 -5.33
C LYS A 150 4.51 -1.81 -4.41
N ILE A 151 4.31 -1.63 -3.10
CA ILE A 151 4.27 -2.77 -2.16
C ILE A 151 3.17 -3.75 -2.55
N SER A 152 1.98 -3.24 -2.85
CA SER A 152 0.84 -4.06 -3.20
C SER A 152 1.03 -4.86 -4.50
N ASN A 153 1.76 -4.29 -5.45
CA ASN A 153 2.08 -4.94 -6.71
C ASN A 153 3.33 -5.84 -6.65
N GLY A 154 3.95 -5.98 -5.47
CA GLY A 154 5.15 -6.81 -5.30
C GLY A 154 6.44 -6.15 -5.82
N ASP A 155 6.41 -4.88 -6.22
CA ASP A 155 7.61 -4.11 -6.60
C ASP A 155 8.35 -3.62 -5.36
N ALA A 156 9.07 -4.55 -4.71
CA ALA A 156 9.81 -4.27 -3.49
C ALA A 156 10.90 -3.20 -3.68
N ALA A 157 11.61 -3.23 -4.79
CA ALA A 157 12.69 -2.29 -5.06
C ALA A 157 12.18 -0.88 -5.33
N GLY A 158 11.15 -0.76 -6.15
CA GLY A 158 10.50 0.51 -6.41
C GLY A 158 9.81 1.10 -5.18
N ALA A 159 9.25 0.27 -4.29
CA ALA A 159 8.69 0.73 -3.03
C ALA A 159 9.77 1.33 -2.11
N ILE A 160 10.96 0.72 -2.02
CA ILE A 160 12.10 1.25 -1.27
C ILE A 160 12.57 2.58 -1.88
N GLY A 161 12.66 2.67 -3.20
CA GLY A 161 13.04 3.90 -3.90
C GLY A 161 12.08 5.04 -3.59
N ASN A 162 10.76 4.79 -3.65
CA ASN A 162 9.75 5.78 -3.31
C ASN A 162 9.73 6.18 -1.82
N ALA A 163 9.97 5.22 -0.93
CA ALA A 163 10.07 5.51 0.50
C ALA A 163 11.25 6.44 0.80
N TYR A 164 12.37 6.24 0.13
CA TYR A 164 13.52 7.14 0.24
C TYR A 164 13.20 8.54 -0.29
N THR A 165 12.62 8.62 -1.49
CA THR A 165 12.25 9.91 -2.10
C THR A 165 11.24 10.66 -1.24
N LEU A 166 10.28 9.96 -0.63
CA LEU A 166 9.36 10.54 0.35
C LEU A 166 10.11 11.20 1.50
N VAL A 167 11.06 10.50 2.13
CA VAL A 167 11.82 11.05 3.26
C VAL A 167 12.66 12.25 2.81
N GLU A 168 13.31 12.18 1.66
CA GLU A 168 14.12 13.27 1.10
C GLU A 168 13.28 14.53 0.89
N GLU A 169 12.18 14.42 0.17
CA GLU A 169 11.28 15.56 -0.11
C GLU A 169 10.67 16.13 1.17
N PHE A 170 10.26 15.26 2.09
CA PHE A 170 9.68 15.67 3.35
C PHE A 170 10.68 16.42 4.24
N LEU A 171 11.93 15.96 4.33
CA LEU A 171 12.97 16.67 5.06
C LEU A 171 13.26 18.06 4.45
N LYS A 172 13.33 18.17 3.13
CA LYS A 172 13.47 19.44 2.43
C LYS A 172 12.30 20.38 2.70
N GLN A 173 11.08 19.88 2.67
CA GLN A 173 9.89 20.67 3.01
C GLN A 173 9.95 21.22 4.44
N LEU A 174 10.32 20.40 5.43
CA LEU A 174 10.45 20.86 6.82
C LEU A 174 11.62 21.86 6.97
N LEU A 175 12.74 21.69 6.28
CA LEU A 175 13.84 22.66 6.29
C LEU A 175 13.41 24.01 5.75
N ARG A 176 12.64 24.05 4.66
CA ARG A 176 12.03 25.29 4.15
C ARG A 176 11.08 25.90 5.17
N LYS A 177 10.20 25.12 5.79
CA LYS A 177 9.24 25.58 6.82
C LYS A 177 9.93 26.09 8.09
N THR A 178 11.08 25.55 8.47
CA THR A 178 11.88 26.03 9.61
C THR A 178 12.77 27.23 9.28
N GLY A 179 12.88 27.62 8.01
CA GLY A 179 13.80 28.66 7.55
C GLY A 179 15.27 28.26 7.60
N THR A 180 15.57 26.96 7.68
CA THR A 180 16.94 26.45 7.77
C THR A 180 17.55 26.38 6.37
N ALA A 181 18.70 27.04 6.17
CA ALA A 181 19.42 27.01 4.90
C ALA A 181 19.98 25.60 4.62
N PHE A 182 19.78 25.12 3.40
CA PHE A 182 20.31 23.84 2.91
C PHE A 182 20.56 23.89 1.41
N ASN A 183 21.26 22.90 0.86
CA ASN A 183 21.42 22.74 -0.57
C ASN A 183 20.23 21.96 -1.16
N GLU A 184 19.45 22.57 -2.04
CA GLU A 184 18.29 21.95 -2.71
C GLU A 184 18.66 20.70 -3.52
N SER A 185 19.90 20.60 -4.02
CA SER A 185 20.39 19.41 -4.73
C SER A 185 20.92 18.32 -3.79
N GLU A 186 20.89 18.53 -2.47
CA GLU A 186 21.29 17.50 -1.50
C GLU A 186 20.32 16.31 -1.54
N GLY A 187 20.87 15.14 -1.79
CA GLY A 187 20.12 13.89 -1.82
C GLY A 187 20.43 12.95 -0.64
N ASP A 188 21.36 13.32 0.24
CA ASP A 188 21.68 12.52 1.44
C ASP A 188 20.74 12.88 2.59
N ILE A 189 19.76 12.01 2.82
CA ILE A 189 18.77 12.18 3.90
C ILE A 189 19.41 12.28 5.29
N ARG A 190 20.63 11.76 5.48
CA ARG A 190 21.36 11.87 6.75
C ARG A 190 21.88 13.30 6.96
N ALA A 191 22.32 13.95 5.89
CA ALA A 191 22.74 15.34 5.93
C ALA A 191 21.53 16.26 6.18
N LEU A 192 20.44 16.07 5.44
CA LEU A 192 19.20 16.83 5.61
C LEU A 192 18.63 16.69 7.04
N TYR A 193 18.57 15.47 7.58
CA TYR A 193 18.09 15.24 8.95
C TYR A 193 18.97 15.94 10.01
N ARG A 194 20.31 15.92 9.85
CA ARG A 194 21.19 16.60 10.80
C ARG A 194 20.92 18.11 10.89
N LEU A 195 20.62 18.75 9.74
CA LEU A 195 20.24 20.16 9.70
C LEU A 195 18.89 20.41 10.38
N LEU A 196 17.95 19.48 10.26
CA LEU A 196 16.61 19.58 10.84
C LEU A 196 16.56 19.27 12.34
N ALA A 197 17.46 18.43 12.84
CA ALA A 197 17.44 17.97 14.22
C ALA A 197 17.54 19.11 15.26
N GLU A 198 18.32 20.14 15.00
CA GLU A 198 18.45 21.29 15.91
C GLU A 198 17.19 22.15 15.98
N PRO A 199 16.61 22.65 14.87
CA PRO A 199 15.40 23.47 14.90
C PRO A 199 14.17 22.73 15.45
N LEU A 200 14.16 21.40 15.39
CA LEU A 200 13.11 20.57 15.99
C LEU A 200 13.41 20.12 17.42
N ASN A 201 14.54 20.51 17.99
CA ASN A 201 14.97 20.10 19.34
C ASN A 201 15.16 18.57 19.50
N LEU A 202 15.55 17.90 18.43
CA LEU A 202 15.75 16.44 18.35
C LEU A 202 17.22 16.01 18.39
N ALA A 203 18.13 16.97 18.58
CA ALA A 203 19.56 16.65 18.67
C ALA A 203 19.84 15.87 19.97
N PRO A 204 20.52 14.69 19.92
CA PRO A 204 20.83 13.91 21.12
C PRO A 204 21.71 14.64 22.15
N LYS A 205 22.39 15.69 21.72
CA LYS A 205 23.18 16.57 22.57
C LYS A 205 22.36 17.49 23.48
N ASN A 206 21.04 17.57 23.25
CA ASN A 206 20.17 18.40 24.06
C ASN A 206 20.13 17.89 25.50
N GLU A 207 20.67 18.66 26.44
CA GLU A 207 20.76 18.30 27.87
C GLU A 207 19.40 18.25 28.55
N SER A 208 18.39 18.95 28.00
CA SER A 208 17.03 18.95 28.56
C SER A 208 16.25 17.66 28.28
N LEU A 209 16.76 16.76 27.44
CA LEU A 209 16.12 15.49 27.11
C LEU A 209 16.52 14.39 28.10
N GLU A 210 15.54 13.64 28.55
CA GLU A 210 15.75 12.44 29.34
C GLU A 210 16.55 11.37 28.59
N SER A 211 17.38 10.62 29.31
CA SER A 211 18.33 9.66 28.72
C SER A 211 17.66 8.61 27.83
N TYR A 212 16.48 8.12 28.21
CA TYR A 212 15.72 7.17 27.39
C TYR A 212 15.19 7.77 26.10
N LEU A 213 14.82 9.06 26.09
CA LEU A 213 14.42 9.77 24.85
C LEU A 213 15.61 9.95 23.93
N LYS A 214 16.80 10.27 24.48
CA LYS A 214 18.04 10.34 23.68
C LYS A 214 18.32 9.02 22.98
N THR A 215 18.13 7.88 23.67
CA THR A 215 18.31 6.55 23.08
C THR A 215 17.35 6.31 21.91
N ILE A 216 16.10 6.74 21.99
CA ILE A 216 15.13 6.65 20.88
C ILE A 216 15.58 7.53 19.72
N LEU A 217 16.01 8.77 19.96
CA LEU A 217 16.48 9.68 18.92
C LEU A 217 17.74 9.18 18.21
N GLU A 218 18.67 8.56 18.94
CA GLU A 218 19.80 7.84 18.33
C GLU A 218 19.35 6.67 17.46
N GLY A 219 18.30 5.96 17.91
CA GLY A 219 17.65 4.90 17.11
C GLY A 219 17.10 5.44 15.79
N ILE A 220 16.46 6.62 15.80
CA ILE A 220 15.97 7.30 14.59
C ILE A 220 17.13 7.67 13.66
N GLN A 221 18.24 8.18 14.18
CA GLN A 221 19.42 8.48 13.35
C GLN A 221 19.98 7.22 12.66
N ARG A 222 20.02 6.09 13.37
CA ARG A 222 20.42 4.79 12.82
C ARG A 222 19.43 4.28 11.77
N GLN A 223 18.12 4.51 11.99
CA GLN A 223 17.08 4.17 11.04
C GLN A 223 17.24 4.95 9.72
N ILE A 224 17.50 6.25 9.79
CA ILE A 224 17.76 7.11 8.62
C ILE A 224 19.00 6.62 7.86
N ALA A 225 20.08 6.29 8.58
CA ALA A 225 21.28 5.73 7.96
C ALA A 225 20.99 4.38 7.28
N GLY A 226 20.18 3.53 7.90
CA GLY A 226 19.73 2.26 7.34
C GLY A 226 18.89 2.44 6.07
N LEU A 227 17.97 3.39 6.05
CA LEU A 227 17.15 3.72 4.87
C LEU A 227 18.02 4.22 3.71
N PHE A 228 19.01 5.05 3.99
CA PHE A 228 19.99 5.48 2.99
C PHE A 228 20.74 4.30 2.37
N GLU A 229 21.26 3.39 3.18
CA GLU A 229 21.99 2.22 2.71
C GLU A 229 21.12 1.24 1.92
N VAL A 230 19.90 0.99 2.39
CA VAL A 230 18.94 0.11 1.69
C VAL A 230 18.56 0.71 0.34
N ALA A 231 18.28 2.01 0.28
CA ALA A 231 17.95 2.67 -0.98
C ALA A 231 19.09 2.60 -2.00
N ASN A 232 20.33 2.74 -1.56
CA ASN A 232 21.50 2.66 -2.45
C ASN A 232 21.81 1.24 -2.94
N LYS A 233 21.45 0.20 -2.18
CA LYS A 233 21.82 -1.19 -2.49
C LYS A 233 20.68 -2.03 -3.05
N ALA A 234 19.44 -1.70 -2.73
CA ALA A 234 18.28 -2.55 -2.96
C ALA A 234 17.13 -1.88 -3.73
N SER A 235 17.17 -0.55 -3.98
CA SER A 235 16.15 0.14 -4.76
C SER A 235 16.43 0.14 -6.26
N ASP A 236 15.51 0.64 -7.04
CA ASP A 236 15.64 0.86 -8.48
C ASP A 236 16.35 2.18 -8.84
N ARG A 237 16.77 2.98 -7.84
CA ARG A 237 17.52 4.24 -8.04
C ARG A 237 18.94 4.03 -8.57
N HIS A 238 19.55 2.88 -8.27
CA HIS A 238 20.93 2.53 -8.65
C HIS A 238 21.03 1.07 -9.10
N ALA A 239 22.18 0.69 -9.67
CA ALA A 239 22.47 -0.71 -9.98
C ALA A 239 22.35 -1.58 -8.72
N ARG A 240 21.39 -2.45 -8.68
CA ARG A 240 21.07 -3.27 -7.51
C ARG A 240 22.22 -4.25 -7.19
N ARG A 241 22.63 -4.26 -5.94
CA ARG A 241 23.54 -5.27 -5.39
C ARG A 241 22.79 -6.40 -4.68
N TYR A 242 21.47 -6.22 -4.45
CA TYR A 242 20.66 -7.10 -3.65
C TYR A 242 19.20 -7.00 -4.11
N ASN A 243 18.50 -8.12 -4.14
CA ASN A 243 17.08 -8.19 -4.50
C ASN A 243 16.26 -8.22 -3.21
N PRO A 244 15.55 -7.13 -2.85
CA PRO A 244 14.81 -7.07 -1.61
C PRO A 244 13.58 -7.99 -1.65
N ALA A 245 13.35 -8.73 -0.57
CA ALA A 245 12.12 -9.45 -0.38
C ALA A 245 10.98 -8.46 0.03
N PRO A 246 9.69 -8.81 -0.19
CA PRO A 246 8.57 -7.93 0.13
C PRO A 246 8.55 -7.41 1.57
N HIS A 247 8.93 -8.24 2.56
CA HIS A 247 8.99 -7.82 3.96
C HIS A 247 10.10 -6.79 4.24
N HIS A 248 11.19 -6.76 3.46
CA HIS A 248 12.23 -5.73 3.57
C HIS A 248 11.72 -4.37 3.05
N ALA A 249 11.02 -4.39 1.91
CA ALA A 249 10.41 -3.18 1.36
C ALA A 249 9.36 -2.61 2.32
N LYS A 250 8.53 -3.47 2.89
CA LYS A 250 7.53 -3.12 3.88
C LYS A 250 8.15 -2.50 5.13
N LEU A 251 9.24 -3.06 5.64
CA LEU A 251 9.99 -2.46 6.76
C LEU A 251 10.48 -1.06 6.39
N ALA A 252 11.09 -0.88 5.22
CA ALA A 252 11.60 0.42 4.79
C ALA A 252 10.48 1.47 4.63
N VAL A 253 9.36 1.11 4.02
CA VAL A 253 8.20 2.01 3.85
C VAL A 253 7.59 2.38 5.20
N ASN A 254 7.35 1.41 6.09
CA ASN A 254 6.80 1.69 7.42
C ASN A 254 7.74 2.55 8.26
N ALA A 255 9.04 2.29 8.19
CA ALA A 255 10.05 3.09 8.86
C ALA A 255 10.04 4.55 8.34
N SER A 256 9.92 4.74 7.02
CA SER A 256 9.83 6.06 6.41
C SER A 256 8.56 6.81 6.83
N PHE A 257 7.42 6.14 6.83
CA PHE A 257 6.15 6.74 7.24
C PHE A 257 6.17 7.15 8.71
N THR A 258 6.62 6.25 9.60
CA THR A 258 6.74 6.55 11.05
C THR A 258 7.70 7.71 11.29
N LEU A 259 8.81 7.76 10.56
CA LEU A 259 9.76 8.87 10.65
C LEU A 259 9.13 10.19 10.24
N CYS A 260 8.45 10.25 9.09
CA CYS A 260 7.81 11.47 8.60
C CYS A 260 6.71 11.96 9.55
N GLU A 261 5.84 11.07 10.05
CA GLU A 261 4.81 11.43 11.05
C GLU A 261 5.46 12.01 12.32
N PHE A 262 6.45 11.34 12.88
CA PHE A 262 7.13 11.82 14.09
C PHE A 262 7.79 13.20 13.90
N LEU A 263 8.43 13.43 12.74
CA LEU A 263 9.05 14.72 12.45
C LEU A 263 8.02 15.83 12.24
N LEU A 264 6.87 15.51 11.65
CA LEU A 264 5.77 16.46 11.49
C LEU A 264 5.19 16.85 12.84
N ASP A 265 4.87 15.88 13.70
CA ASP A 265 4.39 16.13 15.07
C ASP A 265 5.39 16.97 15.87
N SER A 266 6.69 16.68 15.73
CA SER A 266 7.75 17.44 16.39
C SER A 266 7.80 18.88 15.88
N TYR A 267 7.64 19.10 14.57
CA TYR A 267 7.57 20.44 13.97
C TYR A 267 6.38 21.23 14.53
N GLU A 268 5.19 20.64 14.52
CA GLU A 268 3.98 21.29 15.02
C GLU A 268 4.08 21.62 16.51
N TYR A 269 4.62 20.73 17.30
CA TYR A 269 4.88 20.96 18.72
C TYR A 269 5.79 22.17 18.94
N GLN A 270 6.89 22.28 18.18
CA GLN A 270 7.81 23.43 18.28
C GLN A 270 7.14 24.74 17.83
N GLN A 271 6.30 24.70 16.78
CA GLN A 271 5.54 25.89 16.36
C GLN A 271 4.56 26.37 17.45
N ASN A 272 3.85 25.45 18.08
CA ASN A 272 2.92 25.75 19.15
C ASN A 272 3.62 26.39 20.37
N ILE A 273 4.83 25.91 20.72
CA ILE A 273 5.63 26.52 21.81
C ILE A 273 6.02 27.95 21.44
N LYS A 274 6.57 28.17 20.23
CA LYS A 274 6.97 29.51 19.77
C LYS A 274 5.81 30.51 19.79
N GLN A 275 4.62 30.10 19.37
CA GLN A 275 3.42 30.94 19.40
C GLN A 275 2.97 31.28 20.83
N ARG A 276 3.11 30.35 21.79
CA ARG A 276 2.79 30.60 23.21
C ARG A 276 3.77 31.54 23.88
N CYS A 277 5.05 31.48 23.52
CA CYS A 277 6.08 32.36 24.06
C CYS A 277 6.06 33.77 23.44
N ALA A 278 5.41 33.96 22.28
CA ALA A 278 5.26 35.24 21.60
C ALA A 278 4.02 36.04 22.04
N ARG A 279 3.16 35.45 22.85
CA ARG A 279 1.98 36.08 23.50
C ARG A 279 2.30 36.48 24.93
#